data_dc8575bd64f28b6ef871236bca8a10b8
#
_entry.id   dc8575bd64f28b6ef871236bca8a10b8
#
_cell.length_a   1.000
_cell.length_b   1.000
_cell.length_c   1.000
_cell.angle_alpha   90.00
_cell.angle_beta   90.00
_cell.angle_gamma   90.00
#
_symmetry.space_group_name_H-M   'P 1'
#
loop_
_entity.id
_entity.type
_entity.pdbx_description
1 polymer ?
#
loop_
_entity_poly.entity_id
_entity_poly.type
_entity_poly.pdbx_seq_one_letter_code
_entity_poly.pdbx_strand_id
1 'polypeptide(L)' 'MENSAEILTIEEVAKVLRCSKAHVQNALRGRLQGVPRLMHLAMGRRKVVRREWLQQWLETNKTR' A
#
# COMPACT_ATOMS: atom_id res chain seq x y z
N MET A 1 1.84 22.06 -0.23
CA MET A 1 1.79 21.74 -0.37
C MET A 1 1.37 20.66 -0.62
N GLU A 2 1.11 20.25 -0.94
CA GLU A 2 0.73 19.37 -1.22
C GLU A 2 1.32 18.25 -1.06
N ASN A 3 1.98 18.07 -0.57
CA ASN A 3 2.68 17.03 -0.40
C ASN A 3 2.17 15.97 0.44
N SER A 4 1.18 16.18 1.21
CA SER A 4 0.58 15.19 2.01
C SER A 4 0.02 14.08 1.16
N ALA A 5 -0.20 14.36 -0.06
CA ALA A 5 -0.74 13.35 -0.95
C ALA A 5 0.29 12.31 -1.34
N GLU A 6 1.55 12.51 -0.98
CA GLU A 6 2.55 11.54 -1.32
C GLU A 6 2.66 10.42 -0.30
N ILE A 7 2.09 10.61 0.86
CA ILE A 7 2.16 9.62 1.93
C ILE A 7 0.73 9.19 2.25
N LEU A 8 0.49 7.91 2.16
CA LEU A 8 -0.85 7.37 2.38
C LEU A 8 -0.88 6.52 3.62
N THR A 9 -1.94 6.65 4.38
CA THR A 9 -2.14 5.77 5.53
C THR A 9 -2.70 4.47 5.03
N ILE A 10 -2.75 3.47 5.91
CA ILE A 10 -3.32 2.18 5.54
C ILE A 10 -4.79 2.34 5.14
N GLU A 11 -5.51 3.22 5.83
CA GLU A 11 -6.90 3.43 5.47
C GLU A 11 -7.03 4.03 4.08
N GLU A 12 -6.14 4.96 3.76
CA GLU A 12 -6.18 5.58 2.44
C GLU A 12 -5.81 4.58 1.35
N VAL A 13 -4.84 3.73 1.62
CA VAL A 13 -4.48 2.69 0.64
C VAL A 13 -5.67 1.76 0.43
N ALA A 14 -6.35 1.40 1.51
CA ALA A 14 -7.51 0.52 1.39
C ALA A 14 -8.59 1.15 0.53
N LYS A 15 -8.79 2.46 0.68
CA LYS A 15 -9.77 3.15 -0.14
C LYS A 15 -9.38 3.16 -1.60
N VAL A 16 -8.12 3.41 -1.88
CA VAL A 16 -7.65 3.44 -3.26
C VAL A 16 -7.84 2.07 -3.89
N LEU A 17 -7.53 1.02 -3.15
CA LEU A 17 -7.62 -0.32 -3.68
C LEU A 17 -9.02 -0.91 -3.54
N ARG A 18 -9.89 -0.20 -2.84
CA ARG A 18 -11.25 -0.66 -2.62
C ARG A 18 -11.29 -2.02 -1.92
N CYS A 19 -10.50 -2.13 -0.89
CA CYS A 19 -10.46 -3.38 -0.14
C CYS A 19 -10.41 -3.06 1.34
N SER A 20 -10.36 -4.09 2.18
CA SER A 20 -10.33 -3.88 3.61
C SER A 20 -8.92 -3.54 4.07
N LYS A 21 -8.82 -2.98 5.28
CA LYS A 21 -7.53 -2.71 5.86
C LYS A 21 -6.76 -4.00 6.12
N ALA A 22 -7.47 -5.05 6.47
CA ALA A 22 -6.82 -6.34 6.70
C ALA A 22 -6.14 -6.83 5.43
N HIS A 23 -6.78 -6.63 4.29
CA HIS A 23 -6.19 -7.02 3.02
C HIS A 23 -4.92 -6.22 2.74
N VAL A 24 -4.95 -4.92 3.03
CA VAL A 24 -3.78 -4.08 2.84
C VAL A 24 -2.64 -4.56 3.73
N GLN A 25 -2.96 -4.90 4.97
CA GLN A 25 -1.93 -5.37 5.87
C GLN A 25 -1.32 -6.68 5.40
N ASN A 26 -2.12 -7.54 4.80
CA ASN A 26 -1.59 -8.77 4.23
C ASN A 26 -0.67 -8.46 3.06
N ALA A 27 -0.97 -7.43 2.29
CA ALA A 27 -0.09 -7.04 1.19
C ALA A 27 1.24 -6.51 1.73
N LEU A 28 1.20 -5.79 2.85
CA LEU A 28 2.43 -5.27 3.44
C LEU A 28 3.30 -6.38 3.99
N ARG A 29 2.67 -7.45 4.45
CA ARG A 29 3.41 -8.56 5.02
C ARG A 29 3.82 -9.61 3.99
N GLY A 30 3.44 -9.38 2.74
CA GLY A 30 3.78 -10.33 1.70
C GLY A 30 3.00 -11.61 1.76
N ARG A 31 1.78 -11.57 2.32
CA ARG A 31 0.98 -12.77 2.46
C ARG A 31 0.04 -13.04 1.30
N LEU A 32 -0.03 -12.14 0.35
CA LEU A 32 -0.88 -12.35 -0.80
C LEU A 32 -0.14 -13.25 -1.79
N GLN A 33 -0.79 -14.35 -2.10
CA GLN A 33 -0.15 -15.33 -2.94
C GLN A 33 0.07 -14.82 -4.35
N GLY A 34 1.26 -14.99 -4.86
CA GLY A 34 1.56 -14.56 -6.23
C GLY A 34 1.72 -13.05 -6.37
N VAL A 35 1.77 -12.33 -5.25
CA VAL A 35 1.83 -10.88 -5.29
C VAL A 35 3.02 -10.43 -4.46
N PRO A 36 3.89 -9.57 -4.99
CA PRO A 36 5.03 -9.11 -4.21
C PRO A 36 4.58 -8.23 -3.06
N ARG A 37 5.44 -8.11 -2.08
CA ARG A 37 5.14 -7.32 -0.90
C ARG A 37 5.06 -5.84 -1.28
N LEU A 38 4.09 -5.15 -0.70
CA LEU A 38 3.98 -3.72 -0.90
C LEU A 38 4.95 -3.01 0.04
N MET A 39 5.75 -2.13 -0.50
CA MET A 39 6.71 -1.40 0.31
C MET A 39 6.00 -0.39 1.19
N HIS A 40 6.48 -0.22 2.39
CA HIS A 40 5.89 0.71 3.31
C HIS A 40 6.93 1.17 4.34
N LEU A 41 6.58 2.22 5.08
CA LEU A 41 7.41 2.68 6.16
C LEU A 41 6.66 2.45 7.47
N ALA A 42 7.37 1.96 8.47
CA ALA A 42 6.79 1.81 9.77
C ALA A 42 7.23 3.00 10.61
N MET A 43 6.28 3.75 11.13
CA MET A 43 6.56 4.90 11.96
C MET A 43 5.92 4.67 13.30
N GLY A 44 6.65 4.07 14.20
CA GLY A 44 6.10 3.69 15.48
C GLY A 44 5.03 2.65 15.25
N ARG A 45 3.83 2.95 15.66
CA ARG A 45 2.72 2.03 15.48
C ARG A 45 2.01 2.22 14.18
N ARG A 46 2.38 3.26 13.42
CA ARG A 46 1.73 3.55 12.20
C ARG A 46 2.50 3.01 11.06
N LYS A 47 1.84 2.58 10.03
CA LYS A 47 2.46 2.20 8.78
C LYS A 47 1.91 3.10 7.70
N VAL A 48 2.80 3.60 6.86
CA VAL A 48 2.39 4.47 5.76
C VAL A 48 3.05 4.00 4.49
N VAL A 49 2.47 4.33 3.37
CA VAL A 49 2.94 3.91 2.07
C VAL A 49 3.12 5.15 1.21
N ARG A 50 4.24 5.26 0.55
CA ARG A 50 4.41 6.36 -0.37
C ARG A 50 3.57 6.10 -1.60
N ARG A 51 2.99 7.16 -2.13
CA ARG A 51 2.12 7.04 -3.28
C ARG A 51 2.84 6.39 -4.45
N GLU A 52 4.09 6.75 -4.69
CA GLU A 52 4.82 6.19 -5.80
C GLU A 52 5.07 4.69 -5.61
N TRP A 53 5.24 4.25 -4.38
CA TRP A 53 5.42 2.82 -4.12
C TRP A 53 4.13 2.07 -4.43
N LEU A 54 3.01 2.65 -4.07
CA LEU A 54 1.72 2.03 -4.35
C LEU A 54 1.49 1.96 -5.86
N GLN A 55 1.84 3.02 -6.56
CA GLN A 55 1.67 3.01 -8.00
C GLN A 55 2.56 1.97 -8.67
N GLN A 56 3.81 1.86 -8.23
CA GLN A 56 4.70 0.86 -8.79
C GLN A 56 4.19 -0.55 -8.49
N TRP A 57 3.68 -0.74 -7.30
CA TRP A 57 3.15 -2.04 -6.92
C TRP A 57 1.95 -2.40 -7.79
N LEU A 58 1.08 -1.42 -8.04
CA LEU A 58 -0.08 -1.65 -8.90
C LEU A 58 0.36 -1.95 -10.33
N GLU A 59 1.36 -1.24 -10.81
CA GLU A 59 1.84 -1.50 -12.16
C GLU A 59 2.41 -2.90 -12.29
N THR A 60 3.14 -3.33 -11.27
CA THR A 60 3.72 -4.66 -11.29
C THR A 60 2.64 -5.74 -11.29
N ASN A 61 1.53 -5.45 -10.63
CA ASN A 61 0.48 -6.45 -10.49
C ASN A 61 -0.69 -6.28 -11.42
N LYS A 62 -0.55 -5.38 -12.38
CA LYS A 62 -1.68 -5.12 -13.21
C LYS A 62 -1.79 -6.13 -14.29
N THR A 63 -0.99 -7.05 -14.38
CA THR A 63 -1.04 -7.89 -15.39
C THR A 63 -2.10 -8.71 -15.43
N ARG A 64 -2.54 -8.94 -16.11
CA ARG A 64 -3.40 -9.74 -16.19
C ARG A 64 -4.02 -9.71 -16.94
#